data_328926d3644026e88e1d56edb5238df5
#
_entry.id   328926d3644026e88e1d56edb5238df5
#
_cell.length_a   1.000
_cell.length_b   1.000
_cell.length_c   1.000
_cell.angle_alpha   90.00
_cell.angle_beta   90.00
_cell.angle_gamma   90.00
#
_symmetry.space_group_name_H-M   'P 1'
#
loop_
_entity.id
_entity.type
_entity.pdbx_description
1 polymer ?
#
loop_
_entity_poly.entity_id
_entity_poly.type
_entity_poly.pdbx_seq_one_letter_code
_entity_poly.pdbx_strand_id
1 'polypeptide(L)'
;MKLCRSRILHRFTRLAAAGVLLAPLGACTSLPAVDYARPYPKELPAGQTVDVQVFRRSKTLDFTNTTATPLGPGTIWLNRRFSRPLKDPIGVGQTVSLPLREFRDEFGDPFREGGFWASDIPDALVLCQVEQTPATGTEGEKPVIIGLVTVQSFAE
;
A
#
# COMPACT_ATOMS: atom_id res chain seq x y z
N MET A 1 -54.71 73.71 -2.03
CA MET A 1 -55.89 73.26 -1.30
C MET A 1 -55.74 71.88 -0.77
N LYS A 2 -55.79 71.73 0.56
CA LYS A 2 -56.28 70.57 1.36
C LYS A 2 -55.67 69.16 1.06
N LEU A 3 -54.81 68.65 1.94
CA LEU A 3 -55.09 67.77 3.10
C LEU A 3 -55.52 66.36 2.73
N CYS A 4 -54.83 65.35 3.10
CA CYS A 4 -55.13 64.40 4.19
C CYS A 4 -54.06 63.28 4.23
N ARG A 5 -53.30 63.26 5.28
CA ARG A 5 -53.11 62.28 6.32
C ARG A 5 -53.59 60.86 6.02
N SER A 6 -52.70 59.89 6.06
CA SER A 6 -52.91 58.76 6.97
C SER A 6 -51.57 57.97 7.20
N ARG A 7 -51.21 57.89 8.46
CA ARG A 7 -50.14 57.03 8.98
C ARG A 7 -50.70 55.63 9.14
N ILE A 8 -50.04 54.64 8.55
CA ILE A 8 -50.24 53.26 8.98
C ILE A 8 -48.85 52.69 9.28
N LEU A 9 -48.68 52.50 10.57
CA LEU A 9 -47.52 51.90 11.23
C LEU A 9 -47.66 50.37 11.11
N HIS A 10 -46.89 49.74 10.24
CA HIS A 10 -46.76 48.27 10.25
C HIS A 10 -45.43 47.87 10.87
N ARG A 11 -45.58 47.40 12.12
CA ARG A 11 -44.52 46.64 12.81
C ARG A 11 -44.33 45.33 12.10
N PHE A 12 -43.28 45.18 11.32
CA PHE A 12 -42.82 43.88 10.86
C PHE A 12 -41.93 43.23 11.93
N THR A 13 -42.51 42.25 12.58
CA THR A 13 -41.85 41.31 13.47
C THR A 13 -40.84 40.50 12.68
N ARG A 14 -39.56 40.67 12.99
CA ARG A 14 -38.50 39.87 12.42
C ARG A 14 -38.50 38.49 13.08
N LEU A 15 -39.04 37.48 12.41
CA LEU A 15 -38.80 36.08 12.73
C LEU A 15 -37.38 35.73 12.29
N ALA A 16 -36.48 35.54 13.24
CA ALA A 16 -35.15 34.96 13.01
C ALA A 16 -35.35 33.44 12.84
N ALA A 17 -35.29 32.97 11.62
CA ALA A 17 -35.21 31.55 11.33
C ALA A 17 -33.76 31.07 11.60
N ALA A 18 -33.57 30.41 12.75
CA ALA A 18 -32.32 29.70 13.05
C ALA A 18 -32.24 28.45 12.15
N GLY A 19 -31.51 28.58 11.04
CA GLY A 19 -31.16 27.45 10.18
C GLY A 19 -30.08 26.60 10.86
N VAL A 20 -30.48 25.44 11.37
CA VAL A 20 -29.56 24.40 11.85
C VAL A 20 -28.88 23.80 10.61
N LEU A 21 -27.62 24.15 10.38
CA LEU A 21 -26.77 23.48 9.41
C LEU A 21 -26.46 22.06 9.94
N LEU A 22 -27.19 21.05 9.46
CA LEU A 22 -26.74 19.66 9.56
C LEU A 22 -25.59 19.45 8.58
N ALA A 23 -24.35 19.49 9.08
CA ALA A 23 -23.20 19.01 8.33
C ALA A 23 -23.31 17.50 8.16
N PRO A 24 -23.17 16.93 6.96
CA PRO A 24 -23.12 15.50 6.78
C PRO A 24 -21.78 14.98 7.33
N LEU A 25 -21.81 14.39 8.53
CA LEU A 25 -20.77 13.53 9.06
C LEU A 25 -20.83 12.19 8.33
N GLY A 26 -20.09 12.06 7.25
CA GLY A 26 -20.10 10.80 6.51
C GLY A 26 -19.11 10.74 5.37
N ALA A 27 -17.84 10.98 5.67
CA ALA A 27 -16.80 10.54 4.76
C ALA A 27 -16.01 9.42 5.45
N CYS A 28 -16.59 8.22 5.54
CA CYS A 28 -15.78 7.03 5.56
C CYS A 28 -15.09 6.98 4.19
N THR A 29 -13.91 7.54 4.08
CA THR A 29 -13.03 7.30 2.94
C THR A 29 -12.61 5.85 3.02
N SER A 30 -13.37 4.95 2.37
CA SER A 30 -12.89 3.62 2.10
C SER A 30 -11.57 3.77 1.33
N LEU A 31 -10.49 3.24 1.89
CA LEU A 31 -9.23 3.13 1.16
C LEU A 31 -9.54 2.48 -0.18
N PRO A 32 -8.96 2.97 -1.28
CA PRO A 32 -9.21 2.37 -2.59
C PRO A 32 -8.89 0.87 -2.51
N ALA A 33 -9.82 0.05 -3.01
CA ALA A 33 -9.61 -1.38 -3.08
C ALA A 33 -8.34 -1.65 -3.88
N VAL A 34 -7.41 -2.37 -3.29
CA VAL A 34 -6.14 -2.68 -3.93
C VAL A 34 -6.35 -3.95 -4.74
N ASP A 35 -6.35 -3.82 -6.05
CA ASP A 35 -6.69 -4.88 -7.00
C ASP A 35 -5.64 -6.00 -7.11
N TYR A 36 -4.47 -5.84 -6.47
CA TYR A 36 -3.40 -6.85 -6.47
C TYR A 36 -3.40 -7.78 -5.24
N ALA A 37 -4.33 -7.60 -4.29
CA ALA A 37 -4.47 -8.49 -3.15
C ALA A 37 -4.88 -9.89 -3.63
N ARG A 38 -4.05 -10.90 -3.38
CA ARG A 38 -4.28 -12.28 -3.81
C ARG A 38 -3.59 -13.28 -2.88
N PRO A 39 -4.05 -14.54 -2.85
CA PRO A 39 -3.38 -15.57 -2.08
C PRO A 39 -1.99 -15.90 -2.67
N TYR A 40 -1.09 -16.37 -1.80
CA TYR A 40 0.24 -16.82 -2.23
C TYR A 40 0.15 -18.01 -3.18
N PRO A 41 0.83 -17.98 -4.33
CA PRO A 41 0.76 -19.02 -5.35
C PRO A 41 1.58 -20.27 -4.96
N LYS A 42 1.01 -21.16 -4.17
CA LYS A 42 1.67 -22.38 -3.67
C LYS A 42 2.05 -23.38 -4.78
N GLU A 43 1.39 -23.27 -5.93
CA GLU A 43 1.57 -24.16 -7.08
C GLU A 43 2.80 -23.82 -7.93
N LEU A 44 3.36 -22.65 -7.76
CA LEU A 44 4.51 -22.23 -8.54
C LEU A 44 5.78 -22.94 -8.08
N PRO A 45 6.64 -23.33 -9.03
CA PRO A 45 7.91 -23.96 -8.69
C PRO A 45 8.78 -22.99 -7.87
N ALA A 46 9.37 -23.51 -6.82
CA ALA A 46 10.39 -22.79 -6.08
C ALA A 46 11.68 -22.79 -6.92
N GLY A 47 12.13 -21.59 -7.29
CA GLY A 47 13.44 -21.37 -7.87
C GLY A 47 14.53 -21.36 -6.79
N GLN A 48 15.74 -21.01 -7.20
CA GLN A 48 16.85 -20.86 -6.27
C GLN A 48 16.72 -19.61 -5.40
N THR A 49 17.35 -19.63 -4.24
CA THR A 49 17.59 -18.42 -3.47
C THR A 49 18.82 -17.71 -4.02
N VAL A 50 18.68 -16.42 -4.31
CA VAL A 50 19.79 -15.58 -4.78
C VAL A 50 20.35 -14.75 -3.62
N ASP A 51 21.64 -14.41 -3.70
CA ASP A 51 22.34 -13.63 -2.69
C ASP A 51 22.03 -12.12 -2.82
N VAL A 52 20.77 -11.79 -2.65
CA VAL A 52 20.28 -10.42 -2.56
C VAL A 52 19.81 -10.18 -1.13
N GLN A 53 20.53 -9.33 -0.41
CA GLN A 53 20.22 -9.03 0.98
C GLN A 53 19.10 -8.02 1.07
N VAL A 54 18.05 -8.38 1.79
CA VAL A 54 16.85 -7.57 2.01
C VAL A 54 16.80 -7.11 3.45
N PHE A 55 16.75 -5.81 3.65
CA PHE A 55 16.72 -5.18 4.96
C PHE A 55 15.32 -4.64 5.25
N ARG A 56 14.74 -5.08 6.36
CA ARG A 56 13.55 -4.44 6.90
C ARG A 56 13.98 -3.21 7.70
N ARG A 57 13.58 -2.05 7.24
CA ARG A 57 13.64 -0.80 8.02
C ARG A 57 12.31 -0.59 8.75
N SER A 58 12.21 0.50 9.51
CA SER A 58 10.98 0.81 10.26
C SER A 58 9.72 0.76 9.37
N LYS A 59 9.78 1.41 8.19
CA LYS A 59 8.63 1.57 7.28
C LYS A 59 8.90 1.09 5.86
N THR A 60 10.12 0.66 5.56
CA THR A 60 10.54 0.29 4.21
C THR A 60 11.22 -1.06 4.16
N LEU A 61 11.16 -1.65 2.99
CA LEU A 61 11.93 -2.81 2.56
C LEU A 61 13.01 -2.30 1.60
N ASP A 62 14.28 -2.43 1.99
CA ASP A 62 15.40 -1.92 1.21
C ASP A 62 16.27 -3.07 0.74
N PHE A 63 16.64 -3.07 -0.53
CA PHE A 63 17.61 -4.01 -1.08
C PHE A 63 18.25 -3.50 -2.37
N THR A 64 19.40 -4.08 -2.71
CA THR A 64 20.08 -3.83 -3.99
C THR A 64 20.11 -5.12 -4.78
N ASN A 65 19.79 -5.05 -6.07
CA ASN A 65 19.92 -6.21 -6.95
C ASN A 65 21.41 -6.49 -7.21
N THR A 66 21.97 -7.45 -6.50
CA THR A 66 23.35 -7.91 -6.61
C THR A 66 23.51 -9.08 -7.58
N THR A 67 22.43 -9.49 -8.25
CA THR A 67 22.48 -10.57 -9.25
C THR A 67 23.01 -10.05 -10.61
N ALA A 68 23.36 -10.97 -11.49
CA ALA A 68 23.83 -10.66 -12.85
C ALA A 68 22.70 -10.31 -13.83
N THR A 69 21.44 -10.43 -13.41
CA THR A 69 20.25 -10.21 -14.25
C THR A 69 19.26 -9.30 -13.56
N PRO A 70 18.41 -8.58 -14.30
CA PRO A 70 17.31 -7.82 -13.68
C PRO A 70 16.35 -8.74 -12.91
N LEU A 71 15.82 -8.23 -11.79
CA LEU A 71 14.77 -8.88 -11.00
C LEU A 71 13.40 -8.32 -11.39
N GLY A 72 12.49 -9.19 -11.76
CA GLY A 72 11.16 -8.82 -12.25
C GLY A 72 11.13 -8.44 -13.74
N PRO A 73 10.01 -7.89 -14.25
CA PRO A 73 8.78 -7.56 -13.52
C PRO A 73 8.08 -8.78 -12.92
N GLY A 74 7.17 -8.52 -11.97
CA GLY A 74 6.47 -9.62 -11.31
C GLY A 74 5.80 -9.20 -10.00
N THR A 75 5.88 -10.05 -8.98
CA THR A 75 5.30 -9.75 -7.66
C THR A 75 6.32 -10.06 -6.56
N ILE A 76 6.50 -9.13 -5.63
CA ILE A 76 7.28 -9.37 -4.42
C ILE A 76 6.34 -9.92 -3.35
N TRP A 77 6.76 -11.01 -2.70
CA TRP A 77 6.05 -11.66 -1.63
C TRP A 77 6.81 -11.58 -0.31
N LEU A 78 6.12 -11.16 0.75
CA LEU A 78 6.65 -11.19 2.12
C LEU A 78 5.93 -12.27 2.93
N ASN A 79 6.70 -13.11 3.61
CA ASN A 79 6.19 -14.17 4.50
C ASN A 79 5.17 -15.13 3.85
N ARG A 80 5.18 -15.28 2.52
CA ARG A 80 4.18 -16.04 1.75
C ARG A 80 2.74 -15.60 2.00
N ARG A 81 2.56 -14.35 2.37
CA ARG A 81 1.25 -13.81 2.72
C ARG A 81 0.98 -12.47 2.05
N PHE A 82 1.93 -11.55 2.14
CA PHE A 82 1.74 -10.19 1.64
C PHE A 82 2.39 -10.03 0.26
N SER A 83 1.66 -9.44 -0.67
CA SER A 83 2.09 -9.22 -2.05
C SER A 83 2.18 -7.75 -2.41
N ARG A 84 3.10 -7.41 -3.30
CA ARG A 84 3.20 -6.12 -3.95
C ARG A 84 3.68 -6.30 -5.39
N PRO A 85 2.98 -5.75 -6.40
CA PRO A 85 3.43 -5.83 -7.77
C PRO A 85 4.71 -5.03 -7.97
N LEU A 86 5.62 -5.62 -8.72
CA LEU A 86 6.83 -5.00 -9.25
C LEU A 86 6.62 -4.75 -10.73
N LYS A 87 6.19 -3.54 -11.09
CA LYS A 87 5.82 -3.18 -12.47
C LYS A 87 7.04 -3.10 -13.39
N ASP A 88 8.11 -2.49 -12.87
CA ASP A 88 9.36 -2.31 -13.59
C ASP A 88 10.43 -3.25 -13.04
N PRO A 89 11.28 -3.83 -13.89
CA PRO A 89 12.37 -4.67 -13.41
C PRO A 89 13.40 -3.84 -12.65
N ILE A 90 13.95 -4.43 -11.60
CA ILE A 90 15.06 -3.84 -10.84
C ILE A 90 16.36 -4.21 -11.53
N GLY A 91 17.02 -3.23 -12.12
CA GLY A 91 18.29 -3.42 -12.84
C GLY A 91 19.43 -3.93 -11.94
N VAL A 92 20.47 -4.49 -12.58
CA VAL A 92 21.69 -4.93 -11.88
C VAL A 92 22.34 -3.74 -11.15
N GLY A 93 22.67 -3.91 -9.88
CA GLY A 93 23.24 -2.85 -9.04
C GLY A 93 22.23 -1.79 -8.59
N GLN A 94 20.98 -1.85 -9.00
CA GLN A 94 19.97 -0.90 -8.61
C GLN A 94 19.49 -1.16 -7.18
N THR A 95 19.44 -0.11 -6.37
CA THR A 95 18.86 -0.11 -5.02
C THR A 95 17.42 0.37 -5.06
N VAL A 96 16.55 -0.30 -4.34
CA VAL A 96 15.16 0.06 -4.18
C VAL A 96 14.77 0.15 -2.72
N SER A 97 13.82 1.03 -2.42
CA SER A 97 13.21 1.22 -1.11
C SER A 97 11.70 1.20 -1.27
N LEU A 98 11.06 0.16 -0.78
CA LEU A 98 9.64 -0.11 -0.98
C LEU A 98 8.87 0.09 0.32
N PRO A 99 7.81 0.93 0.35
CA PRO A 99 7.01 1.11 1.55
C PRO A 99 6.33 -0.20 1.97
N LEU A 100 6.53 -0.63 3.22
CA LEU A 100 5.95 -1.88 3.75
C LEU A 100 4.41 -1.86 3.73
N ARG A 101 3.81 -0.69 3.96
CA ARG A 101 2.35 -0.52 3.92
C ARG A 101 1.71 -0.79 2.55
N GLU A 102 2.50 -0.85 1.47
CA GLU A 102 2.00 -1.17 0.12
C GLU A 102 1.90 -2.68 -0.12
N PHE A 103 2.47 -3.50 0.75
CA PHE A 103 2.29 -4.94 0.71
C PHE A 103 0.95 -5.32 1.32
N ARG A 104 0.15 -6.10 0.59
CA ARG A 104 -1.20 -6.50 0.98
C ARG A 104 -1.32 -8.01 1.04
N ASP A 105 -2.07 -8.51 2.00
CA ASP A 105 -2.46 -9.91 2.03
C ASP A 105 -3.68 -10.17 1.12
N GLU A 106 -4.16 -11.40 1.07
CA GLU A 106 -5.30 -11.80 0.24
C GLU A 106 -6.61 -11.09 0.59
N PHE A 107 -6.73 -10.56 1.80
CA PHE A 107 -7.89 -9.81 2.27
C PHE A 107 -7.75 -8.30 2.06
N GLY A 108 -6.58 -7.83 1.61
CA GLY A 108 -6.25 -6.42 1.43
C GLY A 108 -5.65 -5.76 2.66
N ASP A 109 -5.39 -6.49 3.74
CA ASP A 109 -4.76 -5.96 4.93
C ASP A 109 -3.29 -5.62 4.67
N PRO A 110 -2.80 -4.45 5.14
CA PRO A 110 -1.43 -4.05 4.93
C PRO A 110 -0.46 -4.83 5.82
N PHE A 111 0.78 -5.03 5.34
CA PHE A 111 1.89 -5.42 6.19
C PHE A 111 2.10 -4.35 7.27
N ARG A 112 2.07 -4.73 8.55
CA ARG A 112 2.19 -3.79 9.67
C ARG A 112 3.61 -3.28 9.77
N GLU A 113 3.78 -2.03 9.36
CA GLU A 113 5.05 -1.32 9.49
C GLU A 113 5.25 -0.88 10.95
N GLY A 114 6.50 -0.73 11.36
CA GLY A 114 6.82 -0.12 12.65
C GLY A 114 6.79 1.40 12.57
N GLY A 115 7.18 2.05 13.65
CA GLY A 115 7.35 3.47 13.72
C GLY A 115 7.03 4.00 15.12
N PHE A 116 7.43 5.23 15.38
CA PHE A 116 7.27 5.85 16.69
C PHE A 116 5.80 5.91 17.19
N TRP A 117 4.86 6.02 16.24
CA TRP A 117 3.42 6.11 16.54
C TRP A 117 2.66 4.80 16.23
N ALA A 118 3.38 3.70 16.03
CA ALA A 118 2.72 2.42 15.77
C ALA A 118 1.97 1.97 17.02
N SER A 119 0.66 1.79 16.89
CA SER A 119 -0.20 1.25 17.95
C SER A 119 -0.15 -0.28 18.01
N ASP A 120 0.20 -0.91 16.88
CA ASP A 120 0.23 -2.36 16.75
C ASP A 120 1.67 -2.89 16.69
N ILE A 121 1.83 -4.14 17.11
CA ILE A 121 3.11 -4.85 16.99
C ILE A 121 3.45 -5.01 15.51
N PRO A 122 4.63 -4.53 15.06
CA PRO A 122 5.05 -4.66 13.67
C PRO A 122 5.19 -6.12 13.23
N ASP A 123 4.81 -6.43 11.98
CA ASP A 123 5.03 -7.75 11.43
C ASP A 123 6.53 -8.00 11.23
N ALA A 124 7.02 -9.16 11.67
CA ALA A 124 8.39 -9.56 11.40
C ALA A 124 8.55 -9.94 9.91
N LEU A 125 9.67 -9.55 9.30
CA LEU A 125 10.04 -10.02 7.97
C LEU A 125 10.90 -11.27 8.12
N VAL A 126 10.36 -12.42 7.77
CA VAL A 126 11.07 -13.71 7.87
C VAL A 126 11.50 -14.21 6.50
N LEU A 127 10.71 -13.91 5.46
CA LEU A 127 10.92 -14.40 4.12
C LEU A 127 10.57 -13.32 3.10
N CYS A 128 11.45 -13.12 2.12
CA CYS A 128 11.20 -12.27 0.96
C CYS A 128 11.44 -13.09 -0.31
N GLN A 129 10.50 -13.02 -1.24
CA GLN A 129 10.54 -13.76 -2.50
C GLN A 129 10.08 -12.87 -3.65
N VAL A 130 10.57 -13.16 -4.84
CA VAL A 130 10.12 -12.52 -6.08
C VAL A 130 9.53 -13.59 -6.99
N GLU A 131 8.27 -13.43 -7.34
CA GLU A 131 7.61 -14.16 -8.40
C GLU A 131 7.88 -13.42 -9.70
N GLN A 132 8.56 -14.06 -10.63
CA GLN A 132 8.86 -13.49 -11.94
C GLN A 132 8.76 -14.52 -13.03
N THR A 133 8.41 -14.09 -14.24
CA THR A 133 8.53 -14.92 -15.42
C THR A 133 9.99 -14.93 -15.87
N PRO A 134 10.59 -16.09 -16.12
CA PRO A 134 11.96 -16.16 -16.63
C PRO A 134 12.14 -15.33 -17.90
N ALA A 135 13.30 -14.68 -18.02
CA ALA A 135 13.62 -13.79 -19.14
C ALA A 135 13.88 -14.51 -20.48
N THR A 136 13.79 -15.82 -20.50
CA THR A 136 14.07 -16.68 -21.67
C THR A 136 13.10 -16.49 -22.84
N GLY A 137 11.99 -15.74 -22.63
CA GLY A 137 11.10 -15.31 -23.72
C GLY A 137 10.32 -16.42 -24.41
N THR A 138 10.33 -17.63 -23.85
CA THR A 138 9.55 -18.76 -24.40
C THR A 138 8.09 -18.56 -24.02
N GLU A 139 7.22 -18.39 -25.00
CA GLU A 139 5.78 -18.30 -24.77
C GLU A 139 5.30 -19.55 -24.00
N GLY A 140 4.66 -19.30 -22.84
CA GLY A 140 4.12 -20.36 -22.00
C GLY A 140 5.00 -20.77 -20.81
N GLU A 141 6.15 -20.14 -20.61
CA GLU A 141 6.98 -20.39 -19.43
C GLU A 141 6.27 -19.89 -18.16
N LYS A 142 6.12 -20.79 -17.19
CA LYS A 142 5.44 -20.44 -15.93
C LYS A 142 6.34 -19.56 -15.08
N PRO A 143 5.75 -18.61 -14.32
CA PRO A 143 6.51 -17.84 -13.36
C PRO A 143 7.14 -18.76 -12.29
N VAL A 144 8.27 -18.34 -11.77
CA VAL A 144 9.03 -19.04 -10.73
C VAL A 144 9.13 -18.13 -9.49
N ILE A 145 9.25 -18.74 -8.33
CA ILE A 145 9.47 -18.04 -7.07
C ILE A 145 10.94 -18.05 -6.72
N ILE A 146 11.60 -16.91 -6.74
CA ILE A 146 13.01 -16.73 -6.38
C ILE A 146 13.09 -16.25 -4.93
N GLY A 147 13.87 -16.91 -4.08
CA GLY A 147 14.12 -16.49 -2.72
C GLY A 147 15.16 -15.38 -2.64
N LEU A 148 14.96 -14.42 -1.72
CA LEU A 148 15.94 -13.41 -1.34
C LEU A 148 16.35 -13.62 0.12
N VAL A 149 17.57 -13.22 0.47
CA VAL A 149 18.11 -13.36 1.83
C VAL A 149 17.61 -12.24 2.72
N THR A 150 16.74 -12.54 3.68
CA THR A 150 16.31 -11.55 4.66
C THR A 150 17.34 -11.33 5.74
N VAL A 151 17.73 -10.08 5.95
CA VAL A 151 18.60 -9.68 7.03
C VAL A 151 17.76 -9.02 8.13
N GLN A 152 17.72 -9.65 9.29
CA GLN A 152 17.08 -9.07 10.46
C GLN A 152 18.01 -8.04 11.06
N SER A 153 17.67 -6.75 10.91
CA SER A 153 18.28 -5.74 11.76
C SER A 153 17.58 -5.82 13.11
N PHE A 154 18.27 -6.32 14.12
CA PHE A 154 17.82 -6.09 15.49
C PHE A 154 17.86 -4.59 15.69
N ALA A 155 16.68 -3.97 15.85
CA ALA A 155 16.62 -2.58 16.26
C ALA A 155 17.19 -2.51 17.69
N GLU A 156 18.31 -1.80 17.84
CA GLU A 156 18.77 -1.32 19.13
C GLU A 156 17.81 -0.24 19.66
#